data_c65d08d804f10174e642e65966ccd4d5
#
_entry.id   c65d08d804f10174e642e65966ccd4d5
#
_cell.length_a   1.000
_cell.length_b   1.000
_cell.length_c   1.000
_cell.angle_alpha   90.00
_cell.angle_beta   90.00
_cell.angle_gamma   90.00
#
_symmetry.space_group_name_H-M   'P 1'
#
loop_
_entity.id
_entity.type
_entity.pdbx_description
1 polymer ?
#
loop_
_entity_poly.entity_id
_entity_poly.type
_entity_poly.pdbx_seq_one_letter_code
_entity_poly.pdbx_strand_id
1 'polypeptide(L)'
;MRQQLPRVPKDRIAVLIGAKGATRKELEQAAGCKSIQIDSQTGEIDVTWGDPGDYDPVKALKLPDVIKAVGRGMAPSRAIQLLQDDLSLIHI
;
A
#
# COMPACT_ATOMS: atom_id res chain seq x y z
N MET A 1 7.53 13.84 0.52
CA MET A 1 6.74 13.54 1.74
C MET A 1 6.88 12.08 2.10
N ARG A 2 7.04 11.79 3.36
CA ARG A 2 7.10 10.41 3.88
C ARG A 2 5.88 10.15 4.74
N GLN A 3 5.33 8.95 4.60
CA GLN A 3 4.17 8.52 5.36
C GLN A 3 4.48 7.20 6.03
N GLN A 4 4.27 7.13 7.35
CA GLN A 4 4.44 5.88 8.09
C GLN A 4 3.08 5.21 8.23
N LEU A 5 3.02 3.94 7.84
CA LEU A 5 1.79 3.18 7.86
C LEU A 5 1.73 2.24 9.07
N PRO A 6 0.53 1.72 9.41
CA PRO A 6 0.41 0.74 10.49
C PRO A 6 1.24 -0.50 10.21
N ARG A 7 1.75 -1.11 11.29
CA ARG A 7 2.51 -2.35 11.19
C ARG A 7 1.61 -3.50 10.74
N VAL A 8 2.22 -4.46 10.04
CA VAL A 8 1.52 -5.69 9.67
C VAL A 8 2.14 -6.86 10.41
N PRO A 9 1.35 -7.93 10.67
CA PRO A 9 1.90 -9.14 11.29
C PRO A 9 3.02 -9.74 10.44
N LYS A 10 3.98 -10.39 11.09
CA LYS A 10 5.14 -10.96 10.40
C LYS A 10 4.75 -11.95 9.31
N ASP A 11 3.70 -12.74 9.54
CA ASP A 11 3.24 -13.72 8.56
C ASP A 11 2.64 -13.07 7.31
N ARG A 12 2.27 -11.78 7.39
CA ARG A 12 1.74 -11.05 6.24
C ARG A 12 2.80 -10.19 5.54
N ILE A 13 3.97 -10.00 6.13
CA ILE A 13 5.04 -9.20 5.52
C ILE A 13 5.46 -9.82 4.19
N ALA A 14 5.67 -11.12 4.16
CA ALA A 14 6.06 -11.82 2.94
C ALA A 14 5.01 -11.68 1.84
N VAL A 15 3.72 -11.64 2.21
CA VAL A 15 2.63 -11.45 1.27
C VAL A 15 2.68 -10.04 0.66
N LEU A 16 2.96 -9.03 1.49
CA LEU A 16 3.06 -7.65 1.02
C LEU A 16 4.25 -7.44 0.09
N ILE A 17 5.37 -8.07 0.38
CA ILE A 17 6.56 -7.96 -0.46
C ILE A 17 6.36 -8.76 -1.75
N GLY A 18 5.82 -9.96 -1.63
CA GLY A 18 5.63 -10.87 -2.75
C GLY A 18 6.94 -11.50 -3.22
N ALA A 19 6.84 -12.39 -4.20
CA ALA A 19 8.00 -13.04 -4.78
C ALA A 19 8.88 -12.00 -5.48
N LYS A 20 10.14 -11.89 -5.04
CA LYS A 20 11.12 -10.95 -5.60
C LYS A 20 10.64 -9.49 -5.56
N GLY A 21 9.79 -9.15 -4.61
CA GLY A 21 9.28 -7.80 -4.47
C GLY A 21 8.20 -7.42 -5.46
N ALA A 22 7.58 -8.36 -6.15
CA ALA A 22 6.59 -8.08 -7.18
C ALA A 22 5.35 -7.38 -6.64
N THR A 23 4.81 -7.85 -5.51
CA THR A 23 3.62 -7.25 -4.91
C THR A 23 3.92 -5.83 -4.43
N ARG A 24 5.09 -5.62 -3.81
CA ARG A 24 5.50 -4.29 -3.37
C ARG A 24 5.56 -3.32 -4.56
N LYS A 25 6.12 -3.75 -5.68
CA LYS A 25 6.18 -2.92 -6.88
C LYS A 25 4.80 -2.61 -7.44
N GLU A 26 3.89 -3.59 -7.44
CA GLU A 26 2.52 -3.36 -7.88
C GLU A 26 1.81 -2.33 -7.00
N LEU A 27 2.03 -2.42 -5.68
CA LEU A 27 1.48 -1.43 -4.74
C LEU A 27 2.04 -0.04 -5.02
N GLU A 28 3.34 0.07 -5.28
CA GLU A 28 3.96 1.35 -5.61
C GLU A 28 3.34 1.97 -6.85
N GLN A 29 3.14 1.16 -7.89
CA GLN A 29 2.56 1.64 -9.15
C GLN A 29 1.10 2.01 -8.98
N ALA A 30 0.33 1.18 -8.27
CA ALA A 30 -1.09 1.44 -8.05
C ALA A 30 -1.31 2.69 -7.21
N ALA A 31 -0.47 2.92 -6.21
CA ALA A 31 -0.56 4.08 -5.35
C ALA A 31 0.00 5.34 -5.99
N GLY A 32 0.94 5.19 -6.93
CA GLY A 32 1.60 6.33 -7.55
C GLY A 32 2.63 6.99 -6.64
N CYS A 33 3.16 6.27 -5.65
CA CYS A 33 4.21 6.77 -4.77
C CYS A 33 5.59 6.49 -5.39
N LYS A 34 6.61 7.14 -4.83
CA LYS A 34 7.99 6.92 -5.27
C LYS A 34 8.53 5.58 -4.81
N SER A 35 8.29 5.22 -3.55
CA SER A 35 8.76 3.95 -3.03
C SER A 35 7.96 3.54 -1.80
N ILE A 36 7.90 2.22 -1.59
CA ILE A 36 7.34 1.63 -0.37
C ILE A 36 8.46 0.78 0.22
N GLN A 37 8.82 1.06 1.47
CA GLN A 37 9.83 0.30 2.18
C GLN A 37 9.17 -0.48 3.30
N ILE A 38 9.45 -1.78 3.36
CA ILE A 38 8.86 -2.67 4.35
C ILE A 38 10.01 -3.30 5.16
N ASP A 39 9.97 -3.06 6.48
CA ASP A 39 10.94 -3.68 7.37
C ASP A 39 10.46 -5.09 7.72
N SER A 40 11.22 -6.10 7.26
CA SER A 40 10.83 -7.49 7.45
C SER A 40 10.99 -7.95 8.91
N GLN A 41 11.71 -7.21 9.73
CA GLN A 41 11.90 -7.57 11.14
C GLN A 41 10.82 -7.00 12.04
N THR A 42 10.40 -5.77 11.78
CA THR A 42 9.44 -5.07 12.66
C THR A 42 8.05 -5.00 12.07
N GLY A 43 7.90 -5.17 10.75
CA GLY A 43 6.63 -4.97 10.06
C GLY A 43 6.29 -3.52 9.80
N GLU A 44 7.21 -2.61 10.06
CA GLU A 44 6.98 -1.20 9.80
C GLU A 44 7.02 -0.92 8.30
N ILE A 45 6.15 -0.01 7.87
CA ILE A 45 6.02 0.34 6.46
C ILE A 45 6.17 1.84 6.31
N ASP A 46 7.11 2.26 5.47
CA ASP A 46 7.34 3.65 5.13
C ASP A 46 7.05 3.86 3.66
N VAL A 47 6.28 4.89 3.35
CA VAL A 47 5.97 5.25 1.97
C VAL A 47 6.55 6.63 1.68
N THR A 48 7.26 6.74 0.57
CA THR A 48 7.78 8.01 0.10
C THR A 48 6.93 8.48 -1.08
N TRP A 49 6.31 9.65 -0.94
CA TRP A 49 5.51 10.28 -1.98
C TRP A 49 6.31 11.38 -2.67
N GLY A 50 5.91 11.72 -3.89
CA GLY A 50 6.49 12.84 -4.60
C GLY A 50 6.05 14.18 -4.02
N ASP A 51 6.32 15.25 -4.77
CA ASP A 51 5.89 16.59 -4.38
C ASP A 51 4.37 16.72 -4.53
N PRO A 52 3.73 17.68 -3.82
CA PRO A 52 2.32 17.94 -4.02
C PRO A 52 2.02 18.18 -5.50
N GLY A 53 1.04 17.44 -6.01
CA GLY A 53 0.70 17.48 -7.43
C GLY A 53 1.25 16.32 -8.24
N ASP A 54 2.27 15.61 -7.72
CA ASP A 54 2.86 14.45 -8.40
C ASP A 54 2.17 13.15 -8.02
N TYR A 55 1.28 13.17 -7.05
CA TYR A 55 0.56 11.98 -6.60
C TYR A 55 -0.89 12.35 -6.28
N ASP A 56 -1.75 11.32 -6.26
CA ASP A 56 -3.16 11.48 -5.94
C ASP A 56 -3.36 11.47 -4.41
N PRO A 57 -3.82 12.58 -3.81
CA PRO A 57 -4.07 12.62 -2.36
C PRO A 57 -5.07 11.57 -1.89
N VAL A 58 -6.04 11.21 -2.72
CA VAL A 58 -7.03 10.20 -2.38
C VAL A 58 -6.35 8.83 -2.19
N LYS A 59 -5.40 8.50 -3.05
CA LYS A 59 -4.65 7.25 -2.91
C LYS A 59 -3.78 7.26 -1.66
N ALA A 60 -3.21 8.41 -1.30
CA ALA A 60 -2.44 8.53 -0.07
C ALA A 60 -3.32 8.30 1.16
N LEU A 61 -4.58 8.72 1.13
CA LEU A 61 -5.53 8.47 2.20
C LEU A 61 -6.00 7.02 2.25
N LYS A 62 -6.12 6.37 1.10
CA LYS A 62 -6.58 4.98 1.01
C LYS A 62 -5.49 3.96 1.37
N LEU A 63 -4.23 4.28 1.09
CA LEU A 63 -3.15 3.31 1.22
C LEU A 63 -3.05 2.68 2.61
N PRO A 64 -3.19 3.42 3.73
CA PRO A 64 -3.18 2.78 5.05
C PRO A 64 -4.25 1.71 5.21
N ASP A 65 -5.46 1.96 4.71
CA ASP A 65 -6.55 0.99 4.79
C ASP A 65 -6.28 -0.25 3.93
N VAL A 66 -5.67 -0.04 2.77
CA VAL A 66 -5.30 -1.15 1.88
C VAL A 66 -4.26 -2.04 2.56
N ILE A 67 -3.25 -1.43 3.18
CA ILE A 67 -2.21 -2.18 3.90
C ILE A 67 -2.82 -2.94 5.08
N LYS A 68 -3.73 -2.31 5.83
CA LYS A 68 -4.44 -2.98 6.92
C LYS A 68 -5.23 -4.18 6.42
N ALA A 69 -5.91 -4.04 5.29
CA ALA A 69 -6.69 -5.13 4.71
C ALA A 69 -5.82 -6.33 4.38
N VAL A 70 -4.64 -6.10 3.77
CA VAL A 70 -3.69 -7.18 3.50
C VAL A 70 -3.20 -7.79 4.81
N GLY A 71 -2.92 -6.96 5.81
CA GLY A 71 -2.48 -7.44 7.12
C GLY A 71 -3.53 -8.32 7.82
N ARG A 72 -4.80 -8.17 7.48
CA ARG A 72 -5.90 -8.96 8.04
C ARG A 72 -6.23 -10.21 7.21
N GLY A 73 -5.54 -10.42 6.10
CA GLY A 73 -5.72 -11.61 5.29
C GLY A 73 -6.27 -11.40 3.89
N MET A 74 -6.55 -10.16 3.50
CA MET A 74 -7.01 -9.88 2.14
C MET A 74 -5.89 -10.17 1.14
N ALA A 75 -6.23 -10.75 -0.01
CA ALA A 75 -5.26 -10.98 -1.07
C ALA A 75 -4.75 -9.64 -1.60
N PRO A 76 -3.41 -9.51 -1.83
CA PRO A 76 -2.85 -8.25 -2.32
C PRO A 76 -3.49 -7.76 -3.62
N SER A 77 -3.83 -8.65 -4.53
CA SER A 77 -4.45 -8.26 -5.80
C SER A 77 -5.80 -7.56 -5.58
N ARG A 78 -6.59 -8.03 -4.62
CA ARG A 78 -7.87 -7.39 -4.29
C ARG A 78 -7.65 -6.05 -3.60
N ALA A 79 -6.67 -5.99 -2.71
CA ALA A 79 -6.33 -4.74 -2.01
C ALA A 79 -5.88 -3.67 -3.01
N ILE A 80 -5.08 -4.05 -4.01
CA ILE A 80 -4.63 -3.15 -5.06
C ILE A 80 -5.81 -2.61 -5.86
N GLN A 81 -6.82 -3.44 -6.11
CA GLN A 81 -8.03 -2.98 -6.80
C GLN A 81 -8.74 -1.88 -6.03
N LEU A 82 -8.71 -1.93 -4.71
CA LEU A 82 -9.31 -0.86 -3.90
C LEU A 82 -8.62 0.48 -4.12
N LEU A 83 -7.32 0.48 -4.38
CA LEU A 83 -6.58 1.70 -4.71
C LEU A 83 -6.97 2.24 -6.08
N GLN A 84 -7.24 1.35 -7.02
CA GLN A 84 -7.52 1.72 -8.41
C GLN A 84 -8.99 1.98 -8.68
N ASP A 85 -9.87 1.52 -7.80
CA ASP A 85 -11.31 1.59 -8.00
C ASP A 85 -11.86 2.89 -7.43
N ASP A 86 -11.84 3.95 -8.24
CA ASP A 86 -12.40 5.23 -7.85
C ASP A 86 -13.93 5.20 -7.77
N LEU A 87 -14.55 4.25 -8.45
CA LEU A 87 -16.00 4.15 -8.46
C LEU A 87 -16.55 3.74 -7.10
N SER A 88 -15.77 2.99 -6.33
CA SER A 88 -16.20 2.57 -5.00
C SER A 88 -16.45 3.76 -4.06
N LEU A 89 -15.79 4.89 -4.31
CA LEU A 89 -15.98 6.11 -3.53
C LEU A 89 -17.25 6.84 -3.95
N ILE A 90 -17.64 6.71 -5.20
CA ILE A 90 -18.79 7.42 -5.74
C ILE A 90 -20.09 6.75 -5.33
N HIS A 91 -20.06 5.47 -5.09
CA HIS A 91 -21.25 4.68 -4.74
C HIS A 91 -21.57 4.66 -3.25
N ILE A 92 -20.81 5.37 -2.46
CA ILE A 92 -21.06 5.47 -1.03
C ILE A 92 -22.23 6.47 -0.73
#